data_cbed86380ba6416884117660dfdfca60
#
_entry.id   cbed86380ba6416884117660dfdfca60
#
_cell.length_a   1.000
_cell.length_b   1.000
_cell.length_c   1.000
_cell.angle_alpha   90.00
_cell.angle_beta   90.00
_cell.angle_gamma   90.00
#
_symmetry.space_group_name_H-M   'P 1'
#
loop_
_entity.id
_entity.type
_entity.pdbx_description
1 polymer ?
#
loop_
_entity_poly.entity_id
_entity_poly.type
_entity_poly.pdbx_seq_one_letter_code
_entity_poly.pdbx_strand_id
1 'polypeptide(L)'
;MAKQPRILAGQTAAITGGARGIGRATAQAFLRQGMSVAIGDVDLSAAQQTANEIGIPTHPTSTHPSAVGLLLDVTERASFAEFLDTAEEQLGPVNILINNAGIMPIGPFLDEEDATSRRILDINVLGVINGMKVALPRMTARGRGHVVNIASQAGKYGLPGGATYCASKAAVINLSRAVRKELRGSGVDVSLISPVAVNTELGLGLAEPRQRQFRKVEPQQVADAIVQTLRVPKFDVHVPKQLSISERMSALMPIGVQDSLSRLTNADAVLSQVDTGARAAYELRAAHSEPGLPPASERAQIPEHAAR
;
A
#
# COMPACT_ATOMS: atom_id res chain seq x y z
N MET A 1 9.61 22.59 -21.25
CA MET A 1 10.88 22.09 -20.70
C MET A 1 10.58 20.84 -19.86
N ALA A 2 11.25 19.72 -20.08
CA ALA A 2 11.13 18.53 -19.23
C ALA A 2 11.67 18.89 -17.84
N LYS A 3 10.87 18.64 -16.77
CA LYS A 3 11.35 18.84 -15.40
C LYS A 3 12.54 17.89 -15.16
N GLN A 4 13.63 18.43 -14.59
CA GLN A 4 14.76 17.59 -14.20
C GLN A 4 14.29 16.58 -13.13
N PRO A 5 14.75 15.32 -13.21
CA PRO A 5 14.43 14.32 -12.19
C PRO A 5 14.93 14.76 -10.81
N ARG A 6 14.11 14.53 -9.78
CA ARG A 6 14.49 14.82 -8.38
C ARG A 6 15.57 13.85 -7.91
N ILE A 7 16.49 14.36 -7.09
CA ILE A 7 17.46 13.56 -6.36
C ILE A 7 16.75 12.96 -5.14
N LEU A 8 16.82 11.65 -4.97
CA LEU A 8 16.22 10.94 -3.84
C LEU A 8 17.23 10.66 -2.72
N ALA A 9 18.52 10.60 -3.05
CA ALA A 9 19.57 10.35 -2.07
C ALA A 9 19.53 11.38 -0.91
N GLY A 10 19.70 10.89 0.31
CA GLY A 10 19.64 11.70 1.53
C GLY A 10 18.23 12.10 1.99
N GLN A 11 17.17 11.63 1.31
CA GLN A 11 15.80 11.82 1.77
C GLN A 11 15.36 10.69 2.68
N THR A 12 14.45 10.99 3.62
CA THR A 12 13.82 10.00 4.50
C THR A 12 12.41 9.68 4.02
N ALA A 13 12.11 8.38 3.95
CA ALA A 13 10.78 7.86 3.62
C ALA A 13 10.19 7.07 4.78
N ALA A 14 8.89 7.24 5.02
CA ALA A 14 8.08 6.41 5.90
C ALA A 14 7.14 5.53 5.04
N ILE A 15 7.09 4.22 5.33
CA ILE A 15 6.31 3.24 4.57
C ILE A 15 5.39 2.47 5.53
N THR A 16 4.08 2.52 5.32
CA THR A 16 3.11 1.75 6.11
C THR A 16 2.92 0.35 5.52
N GLY A 17 2.75 -0.67 6.37
CA GLY A 17 2.71 -2.07 5.91
C GLY A 17 4.00 -2.47 5.21
N GLY A 18 5.13 -2.01 5.77
CA GLY A 18 6.44 -2.08 5.12
C GLY A 18 7.18 -3.40 5.34
N ALA A 19 6.70 -4.26 6.24
CA ALA A 19 7.40 -5.51 6.58
C ALA A 19 7.38 -6.55 5.46
N ARG A 20 6.43 -6.49 4.52
CA ARG A 20 6.20 -7.53 3.51
C ARG A 20 5.84 -6.93 2.14
N GLY A 21 5.79 -7.76 1.13
CA GLY A 21 5.21 -7.48 -0.19
C GLY A 21 5.72 -6.20 -0.87
N ILE A 22 4.79 -5.35 -1.31
CA ILE A 22 5.10 -4.08 -2.00
C ILE A 22 5.89 -3.14 -1.08
N GLY A 23 5.51 -3.05 0.21
CA GLY A 23 6.17 -2.17 1.17
C GLY A 23 7.64 -2.51 1.35
N ARG A 24 7.97 -3.80 1.56
CA ARG A 24 9.35 -4.30 1.66
C ARG A 24 10.14 -4.05 0.37
N ALA A 25 9.56 -4.35 -0.78
CA ALA A 25 10.22 -4.12 -2.07
C ALA A 25 10.50 -2.62 -2.30
N THR A 26 9.57 -1.75 -1.87
CA THR A 26 9.73 -0.28 -1.93
C THR A 26 10.83 0.19 -1.00
N ALA A 27 10.90 -0.32 0.24
CA ALA A 27 11.97 -0.02 1.17
C ALA A 27 13.34 -0.38 0.60
N GLN A 28 13.49 -1.59 0.04
CA GLN A 28 14.71 -2.02 -0.63
C GLN A 28 15.07 -1.11 -1.82
N ALA A 29 14.06 -0.73 -2.63
CA ALA A 29 14.29 0.16 -3.76
C ALA A 29 14.76 1.55 -3.31
N PHE A 30 14.23 2.08 -2.21
CA PHE A 30 14.63 3.37 -1.66
C PHE A 30 16.06 3.35 -1.09
N LEU A 31 16.42 2.31 -0.38
CA LEU A 31 17.81 2.14 0.12
C LEU A 31 18.81 2.12 -1.04
N ARG A 32 18.48 1.45 -2.15
CA ARG A 32 19.31 1.48 -3.38
C ARG A 32 19.43 2.87 -4.01
N GLN A 33 18.52 3.81 -3.68
CA GLN A 33 18.59 5.21 -4.10
C GLN A 33 19.34 6.11 -3.11
N GLY A 34 19.90 5.55 -2.03
CA GLY A 34 20.61 6.30 -0.99
C GLY A 34 19.66 7.05 -0.04
N MET A 35 18.43 6.57 0.12
CA MET A 35 17.45 7.11 1.06
C MET A 35 17.52 6.38 2.40
N SER A 36 17.06 7.02 3.48
CA SER A 36 16.74 6.36 4.74
C SER A 36 15.26 5.97 4.79
N VAL A 37 14.91 4.86 5.46
CA VAL A 37 13.56 4.29 5.44
C VAL A 37 13.07 3.90 6.83
N ALA A 38 11.93 4.44 7.26
CA ALA A 38 11.16 3.94 8.39
C ALA A 38 10.10 2.96 7.89
N ILE A 39 10.15 1.73 8.39
CA ILE A 39 9.23 0.64 8.06
C ILE A 39 8.22 0.53 9.21
N GLY A 40 6.99 0.99 8.97
CA GLY A 40 5.88 0.86 9.90
C GLY A 40 5.04 -0.38 9.60
N ASP A 41 4.80 -1.20 10.61
CA ASP A 41 3.90 -2.35 10.49
C ASP A 41 3.22 -2.62 11.84
N VAL A 42 2.02 -3.21 11.83
CA VAL A 42 1.34 -3.66 13.05
C VAL A 42 2.08 -4.82 13.71
N ASP A 43 2.81 -5.60 12.92
CA ASP A 43 3.75 -6.64 13.35
C ASP A 43 5.15 -6.02 13.50
N LEU A 44 5.43 -5.49 14.70
CA LEU A 44 6.71 -4.85 15.01
C LEU A 44 7.91 -5.79 14.76
N SER A 45 7.77 -7.06 15.11
CA SER A 45 8.83 -8.07 14.93
C SER A 45 9.20 -8.22 13.45
N ALA A 46 8.19 -8.33 12.58
CA ALA A 46 8.41 -8.40 11.13
C ALA A 46 8.99 -7.10 10.56
N ALA A 47 8.57 -5.93 11.07
CA ALA A 47 9.12 -4.64 10.65
C ALA A 47 10.61 -4.54 11.01
N GLN A 48 10.99 -4.91 12.24
CA GLN A 48 12.37 -4.91 12.71
C GLN A 48 13.24 -5.93 11.96
N GLN A 49 12.72 -7.14 11.78
CA GLN A 49 13.41 -8.16 10.98
C GLN A 49 13.68 -7.66 9.56
N THR A 50 12.67 -7.10 8.91
CA THR A 50 12.82 -6.54 7.56
C THR A 50 13.84 -5.40 7.54
N ALA A 51 13.79 -4.47 8.50
CA ALA A 51 14.76 -3.38 8.59
C ALA A 51 16.21 -3.90 8.74
N ASN A 52 16.40 -4.91 9.58
CA ASN A 52 17.71 -5.54 9.80
C ASN A 52 18.23 -6.26 8.54
N GLU A 53 17.36 -6.97 7.82
CA GLU A 53 17.74 -7.73 6.62
C GLU A 53 18.10 -6.83 5.44
N ILE A 54 17.40 -5.70 5.26
CA ILE A 54 17.61 -4.81 4.10
C ILE A 54 18.49 -3.60 4.41
N GLY A 55 18.60 -3.25 5.69
CA GLY A 55 19.28 -2.04 6.18
C GLY A 55 20.81 -2.17 6.27
N ILE A 56 21.44 -3.18 5.67
CA ILE A 56 22.89 -3.34 5.67
C ILE A 56 23.51 -2.09 5.07
N PRO A 57 24.39 -1.38 5.83
CA PRO A 57 25.02 -0.17 5.33
C PRO A 57 25.75 -0.45 4.03
N THR A 58 25.36 0.21 2.94
CA THR A 58 26.05 0.13 1.66
C THR A 58 27.42 0.83 1.69
N HIS A 59 27.72 1.54 2.80
CA HIS A 59 28.98 2.21 3.04
C HIS A 59 29.47 1.94 4.48
N PRO A 60 30.73 1.48 4.66
CA PRO A 60 31.33 1.19 5.99
C PRO A 60 31.41 2.39 6.94
N THR A 61 31.25 3.60 6.42
CA THR A 61 31.36 4.86 7.16
C THR A 61 30.00 5.46 7.56
N SER A 62 28.88 4.82 7.21
CA SER A 62 27.55 5.29 7.61
C SER A 62 27.32 5.03 9.11
N THR A 63 27.25 6.09 9.91
CA THR A 63 26.99 6.02 11.35
C THR A 63 25.50 5.97 11.69
N HIS A 64 24.61 6.11 10.71
CA HIS A 64 23.16 6.08 10.90
C HIS A 64 22.53 4.84 10.27
N PRO A 65 21.56 4.21 10.94
CA PRO A 65 20.79 3.12 10.33
C PRO A 65 20.08 3.64 9.09
N SER A 66 20.23 2.93 7.97
CA SER A 66 19.54 3.26 6.72
C SER A 66 18.07 2.83 6.73
N ALA A 67 17.72 1.89 7.63
CA ALA A 67 16.35 1.41 7.83
C ALA A 67 16.07 1.18 9.32
N VAL A 68 14.85 1.50 9.74
CA VAL A 68 14.33 1.23 11.09
C VAL A 68 12.96 0.59 11.00
N GLY A 69 12.70 -0.41 11.83
CA GLY A 69 11.39 -1.07 11.95
C GLY A 69 10.67 -0.56 13.20
N LEU A 70 9.47 -0.02 13.02
CA LEU A 70 8.69 0.62 14.07
C LEU A 70 7.26 0.09 14.10
N LEU A 71 6.64 0.07 15.28
CA LEU A 71 5.22 -0.26 15.43
C LEU A 71 4.35 0.81 14.76
N LEU A 72 3.35 0.37 14.00
CA LEU A 72 2.37 1.27 13.43
C LEU A 72 1.03 0.57 13.25
N ASP A 73 0.04 1.01 14.00
CA ASP A 73 -1.36 0.78 13.67
C ASP A 73 -1.89 1.98 12.87
N VAL A 74 -2.15 1.78 11.58
CA VAL A 74 -2.64 2.85 10.71
C VAL A 74 -4.06 3.31 11.05
N THR A 75 -4.85 2.48 11.75
CA THR A 75 -6.21 2.82 12.16
C THR A 75 -6.21 3.86 13.27
N GLU A 76 -5.12 3.94 14.06
CA GLU A 76 -4.97 4.83 15.19
C GLU A 76 -4.08 6.03 14.83
N ARG A 77 -4.67 7.25 14.87
CA ARG A 77 -3.92 8.47 14.53
C ARG A 77 -2.77 8.75 15.50
N ALA A 78 -2.93 8.41 16.77
CA ALA A 78 -1.88 8.58 17.77
C ALA A 78 -0.67 7.68 17.45
N SER A 79 -0.89 6.41 17.11
CA SER A 79 0.15 5.49 16.66
C SER A 79 0.86 6.01 15.41
N PHE A 80 0.11 6.62 14.47
CA PHE A 80 0.72 7.20 13.27
C PHE A 80 1.60 8.42 13.59
N ALA A 81 1.19 9.26 14.55
CA ALA A 81 1.97 10.41 15.00
C ALA A 81 3.28 9.96 15.66
N GLU A 82 3.21 9.00 16.59
CA GLU A 82 4.36 8.41 17.28
C GLU A 82 5.34 7.75 16.28
N PHE A 83 4.81 7.00 15.32
CA PHE A 83 5.61 6.41 14.25
C PHE A 83 6.42 7.46 13.47
N LEU A 84 5.78 8.57 13.07
CA LEU A 84 6.48 9.63 12.33
C LEU A 84 7.44 10.40 13.22
N ASP A 85 7.11 10.65 14.50
CA ASP A 85 8.00 11.33 15.46
C ASP A 85 9.28 10.52 15.66
N THR A 86 9.15 9.23 15.96
CA THR A 86 10.29 8.31 16.12
C THR A 86 11.11 8.17 14.83
N ALA A 87 10.45 8.12 13.68
CA ALA A 87 11.12 8.08 12.38
C ALA A 87 11.94 9.36 12.13
N GLU A 88 11.38 10.54 12.45
CA GLU A 88 12.06 11.83 12.28
C GLU A 88 13.22 12.01 13.28
N GLU A 89 13.10 11.49 14.49
CA GLU A 89 14.21 11.48 15.48
C GLU A 89 15.39 10.62 15.02
N GLN A 90 15.13 9.45 14.46
CA GLN A 90 16.18 8.49 14.10
C GLN A 90 16.79 8.74 12.71
N LEU A 91 16.00 9.22 11.74
CA LEU A 91 16.39 9.28 10.34
C LEU A 91 16.34 10.69 9.74
N GLY A 92 15.93 11.68 10.52
CA GLY A 92 15.68 13.04 10.05
C GLY A 92 14.31 13.22 9.38
N PRO A 93 13.99 14.45 8.96
CA PRO A 93 12.66 14.85 8.52
C PRO A 93 12.08 13.93 7.43
N VAL A 94 10.88 13.37 7.65
CA VAL A 94 10.20 12.51 6.69
C VAL A 94 9.74 13.33 5.48
N ASN A 95 10.38 13.14 4.35
CA ASN A 95 10.09 13.81 3.08
C ASN A 95 9.04 13.07 2.25
N ILE A 96 8.96 11.76 2.41
CA ILE A 96 8.12 10.88 1.60
C ILE A 96 7.30 9.99 2.52
N LEU A 97 5.98 9.94 2.30
CA LEU A 97 5.09 8.98 2.94
C LEU A 97 4.52 8.03 1.89
N ILE A 98 4.66 6.73 2.11
CA ILE A 98 4.02 5.69 1.30
C ILE A 98 2.91 5.06 2.13
N ASN A 99 1.66 5.41 1.86
CA ASN A 99 0.48 4.74 2.40
C ASN A 99 0.26 3.44 1.62
N ASN A 100 0.84 2.35 2.11
CA ASN A 100 0.82 1.04 1.47
C ASN A 100 0.04 0.00 2.28
N ALA A 101 -0.08 0.15 3.60
CA ALA A 101 -0.86 -0.77 4.44
C ALA A 101 -2.27 -1.00 3.86
N GLY A 102 -2.69 -2.25 3.85
CA GLY A 102 -4.01 -2.61 3.34
C GLY A 102 -4.26 -4.11 3.39
N ILE A 103 -5.53 -4.46 3.49
CA ILE A 103 -6.03 -5.84 3.49
C ILE A 103 -7.04 -6.03 2.36
N MET A 104 -7.22 -7.30 1.95
CA MET A 104 -8.14 -7.70 0.89
C MET A 104 -8.76 -9.06 1.23
N PRO A 105 -9.62 -9.17 2.25
CA PRO A 105 -10.51 -10.30 2.40
C PRO A 105 -11.39 -10.47 1.17
N ILE A 106 -11.63 -11.71 0.75
CA ILE A 106 -12.37 -12.03 -0.49
C ILE A 106 -13.46 -13.05 -0.18
N GLY A 107 -14.66 -12.76 -0.69
CA GLY A 107 -15.84 -13.62 -0.58
C GLY A 107 -17.05 -12.99 -1.25
N PRO A 108 -18.16 -13.74 -1.40
CA PRO A 108 -19.42 -13.17 -1.86
C PRO A 108 -19.86 -12.02 -0.93
N PHE A 109 -20.35 -10.92 -1.48
CA PHE A 109 -20.73 -9.74 -0.70
C PHE A 109 -21.81 -10.02 0.37
N LEU A 110 -22.73 -10.93 0.06
CA LEU A 110 -23.81 -11.29 1.00
C LEU A 110 -23.32 -12.13 2.19
N ASP A 111 -22.15 -12.76 2.05
CA ASP A 111 -21.53 -13.59 3.09
C ASP A 111 -20.43 -12.82 3.86
N GLU A 112 -20.12 -11.57 3.45
CA GLU A 112 -19.11 -10.74 4.09
C GLU A 112 -19.65 -10.23 5.44
N GLU A 113 -18.96 -10.56 6.53
CA GLU A 113 -19.32 -10.10 7.87
C GLU A 113 -19.13 -8.57 8.00
N ASP A 114 -20.02 -7.90 8.75
CA ASP A 114 -19.92 -6.47 9.03
C ASP A 114 -18.56 -6.07 9.65
N ALA A 115 -17.99 -6.92 10.49
CA ALA A 115 -16.68 -6.70 11.08
C ALA A 115 -15.57 -6.67 10.03
N THR A 116 -15.65 -7.56 9.03
CA THR A 116 -14.72 -7.61 7.91
C THR A 116 -14.81 -6.33 7.07
N SER A 117 -16.04 -5.91 6.71
CA SER A 117 -16.27 -4.66 5.97
C SER A 117 -15.67 -3.45 6.69
N ARG A 118 -15.95 -3.31 8.01
CA ARG A 118 -15.41 -2.22 8.83
C ARG A 118 -13.88 -2.24 8.82
N ARG A 119 -13.29 -3.39 9.08
CA ARG A 119 -11.83 -3.55 9.12
C ARG A 119 -11.18 -3.18 7.78
N ILE A 120 -11.75 -3.58 6.64
CA ILE A 120 -11.28 -3.16 5.32
C ILE A 120 -11.28 -1.64 5.21
N LEU A 121 -12.35 -0.97 5.63
CA LEU A 121 -12.47 0.49 5.56
C LEU A 121 -11.52 1.19 6.53
N ASP A 122 -11.38 0.69 7.75
CA ASP A 122 -10.50 1.26 8.77
C ASP A 122 -9.04 1.23 8.31
N ILE A 123 -8.57 0.09 7.81
CA ILE A 123 -7.17 -0.04 7.37
C ILE A 123 -6.96 0.67 6.03
N ASN A 124 -7.78 0.36 5.02
CA ASN A 124 -7.52 0.80 3.65
C ASN A 124 -7.87 2.27 3.39
N VAL A 125 -8.81 2.84 4.15
CA VAL A 125 -9.30 4.22 3.94
C VAL A 125 -8.91 5.12 5.10
N LEU A 126 -9.35 4.83 6.35
CA LEU A 126 -9.01 5.65 7.50
C LEU A 126 -7.51 5.66 7.76
N GLY A 127 -6.82 4.54 7.56
CA GLY A 127 -5.36 4.47 7.64
C GLY A 127 -4.68 5.46 6.69
N VAL A 128 -5.13 5.56 5.43
CA VAL A 128 -4.61 6.55 4.47
C VAL A 128 -4.95 7.98 4.90
N ILE A 129 -6.17 8.21 5.40
CA ILE A 129 -6.59 9.53 5.91
C ILE A 129 -5.71 9.94 7.10
N ASN A 130 -5.49 9.03 8.05
CA ASN A 130 -4.63 9.28 9.21
C ASN A 130 -3.21 9.66 8.78
N GLY A 131 -2.61 8.85 7.89
CA GLY A 131 -1.28 9.13 7.35
C GLY A 131 -1.16 10.50 6.71
N MET A 132 -2.12 10.84 5.86
CA MET A 132 -2.15 12.16 5.22
C MET A 132 -2.34 13.30 6.25
N LYS A 133 -3.25 13.13 7.21
CA LYS A 133 -3.52 14.14 8.25
C LYS A 133 -2.35 14.39 9.21
N VAL A 134 -1.49 13.38 9.43
CA VAL A 134 -0.30 13.52 10.27
C VAL A 134 0.90 14.04 9.48
N ALA A 135 1.12 13.56 8.25
CA ALA A 135 2.30 13.90 7.45
C ALA A 135 2.17 15.26 6.74
N LEU A 136 1.00 15.57 6.16
CA LEU A 136 0.84 16.78 5.33
C LEU A 136 1.09 18.10 6.07
N PRO A 137 0.66 18.32 7.32
CA PRO A 137 1.01 19.54 8.06
C PRO A 137 2.52 19.72 8.20
N ARG A 138 3.27 18.65 8.48
CA ARG A 138 4.73 18.67 8.60
C ARG A 138 5.39 19.00 7.27
N MET A 139 4.92 18.39 6.18
CA MET A 139 5.44 18.59 4.83
C MET A 139 5.13 20.00 4.30
N THR A 140 3.90 20.50 4.50
CA THR A 140 3.49 21.85 4.06
C THR A 140 4.23 22.95 4.83
N ALA A 141 4.45 22.78 6.13
CA ALA A 141 5.26 23.71 6.92
C ALA A 141 6.70 23.82 6.38
N ARG A 142 7.26 22.73 5.83
CA ARG A 142 8.58 22.71 5.20
C ARG A 142 8.57 23.12 3.72
N GLY A 143 7.39 23.35 3.13
CA GLY A 143 7.23 23.68 1.71
C GLY A 143 7.69 22.55 0.76
N ARG A 144 7.83 21.32 1.23
CA ARG A 144 8.29 20.15 0.45
C ARG A 144 7.81 18.84 1.03
N GLY A 145 7.45 17.91 0.17
CA GLY A 145 7.06 16.56 0.55
C GLY A 145 6.43 15.82 -0.62
N HIS A 146 6.24 14.51 -0.45
CA HIS A 146 5.54 13.69 -1.43
C HIS A 146 4.81 12.56 -0.71
N VAL A 147 3.49 12.52 -0.83
CA VAL A 147 2.65 11.40 -0.38
C VAL A 147 2.32 10.51 -1.57
N VAL A 148 2.58 9.22 -1.44
CA VAL A 148 2.20 8.20 -2.43
C VAL A 148 1.19 7.26 -1.79
N ASN A 149 -0.01 7.18 -2.34
CA ASN A 149 -1.05 6.27 -1.89
C ASN A 149 -1.12 5.05 -2.82
N ILE A 150 -1.04 3.85 -2.25
CA ILE A 150 -1.19 2.59 -2.99
C ILE A 150 -2.69 2.25 -3.08
N ALA A 151 -3.25 2.49 -4.27
CA ALA A 151 -4.60 2.08 -4.63
C ALA A 151 -4.59 0.68 -5.28
N SER A 152 -5.43 0.46 -6.27
CA SER A 152 -5.52 -0.77 -7.07
C SER A 152 -6.30 -0.48 -8.35
N GLN A 153 -6.11 -1.32 -9.38
CA GLN A 153 -7.03 -1.36 -10.52
C GLN A 153 -8.46 -1.72 -10.07
N ALA A 154 -8.60 -2.55 -9.01
CA ALA A 154 -9.88 -2.88 -8.41
C ALA A 154 -10.67 -1.65 -7.88
N GLY A 155 -9.99 -0.54 -7.57
CA GLY A 155 -10.66 0.72 -7.22
C GLY A 155 -11.24 1.48 -8.40
N LYS A 156 -10.96 1.06 -9.64
CA LYS A 156 -11.46 1.65 -10.88
C LYS A 156 -12.54 0.80 -11.53
N TYR A 157 -12.56 -0.50 -11.21
CA TYR A 157 -13.52 -1.48 -11.69
C TYR A 157 -14.12 -2.21 -10.49
N GLY A 158 -15.42 -2.50 -10.54
CA GLY A 158 -16.07 -3.40 -9.58
C GLY A 158 -15.74 -4.86 -9.95
N LEU A 159 -15.14 -5.59 -9.02
CA LEU A 159 -14.80 -7.00 -9.22
C LEU A 159 -15.63 -7.87 -8.27
N PRO A 160 -16.36 -8.88 -8.78
CA PRO A 160 -17.09 -9.81 -7.94
C PRO A 160 -16.17 -10.51 -6.94
N GLY A 161 -16.64 -10.71 -5.72
CA GLY A 161 -15.84 -11.32 -4.63
C GLY A 161 -14.97 -10.35 -3.84
N GLY A 162 -14.96 -9.04 -4.18
CA GLY A 162 -14.18 -8.04 -3.46
C GLY A 162 -14.88 -6.68 -3.40
N ALA A 163 -16.19 -6.64 -3.21
CA ALA A 163 -16.97 -5.41 -3.30
C ALA A 163 -16.48 -4.32 -2.35
N THR A 164 -16.36 -4.61 -1.06
CA THR A 164 -15.89 -3.65 -0.04
C THR A 164 -14.42 -3.26 -0.28
N TYR A 165 -13.57 -4.18 -0.70
CA TYR A 165 -12.20 -3.84 -1.10
C TYR A 165 -12.18 -2.87 -2.28
N CYS A 166 -12.95 -3.14 -3.35
CA CYS A 166 -13.06 -2.24 -4.51
C CYS A 166 -13.53 -0.84 -4.08
N ALA A 167 -14.55 -0.77 -3.23
CA ALA A 167 -15.06 0.49 -2.67
C ALA A 167 -13.97 1.23 -1.88
N SER A 168 -13.20 0.53 -1.03
CA SER A 168 -12.11 1.12 -0.27
C SER A 168 -11.03 1.72 -1.16
N LYS A 169 -10.63 1.02 -2.23
CA LYS A 169 -9.61 1.52 -3.16
C LYS A 169 -10.14 2.65 -4.06
N ALA A 170 -11.43 2.66 -4.40
CA ALA A 170 -12.09 3.80 -5.06
C ALA A 170 -12.11 5.05 -4.16
N ALA A 171 -12.36 4.89 -2.86
CA ALA A 171 -12.30 5.96 -1.88
C ALA A 171 -10.89 6.60 -1.83
N VAL A 172 -9.82 5.79 -1.78
CA VAL A 172 -8.42 6.28 -1.81
C VAL A 172 -8.11 7.06 -3.09
N ILE A 173 -8.61 6.61 -4.25
CA ILE A 173 -8.44 7.30 -5.52
C ILE A 173 -9.04 8.71 -5.47
N ASN A 174 -10.29 8.83 -5.02
CA ASN A 174 -10.97 10.14 -4.99
C ASN A 174 -10.45 11.05 -3.86
N LEU A 175 -10.13 10.49 -2.70
CA LEU A 175 -9.43 11.21 -1.61
C LEU A 175 -8.13 11.84 -2.15
N SER A 176 -7.29 11.05 -2.81
CA SER A 176 -6.02 11.53 -3.37
C SER A 176 -6.23 12.63 -4.42
N ARG A 177 -7.27 12.50 -5.25
CA ARG A 177 -7.61 13.54 -6.24
C ARG A 177 -8.01 14.87 -5.59
N ALA A 178 -8.81 14.82 -4.52
CA ALA A 178 -9.26 16.01 -3.80
C ALA A 178 -8.08 16.69 -3.10
N VAL A 179 -7.36 15.97 -2.24
CA VAL A 179 -6.26 16.52 -1.44
C VAL A 179 -5.14 17.07 -2.33
N ARG A 180 -4.81 16.42 -3.46
CA ARG A 180 -3.85 16.97 -4.42
C ARG A 180 -4.25 18.36 -4.95
N LYS A 181 -5.56 18.63 -5.13
CA LYS A 181 -6.04 19.92 -5.57
C LYS A 181 -5.92 20.98 -4.48
N GLU A 182 -6.19 20.61 -3.24
CA GLU A 182 -6.06 21.48 -2.06
C GLU A 182 -4.61 21.89 -1.81
N LEU A 183 -3.65 21.00 -2.07
CA LEU A 183 -2.22 21.21 -1.86
C LEU A 183 -1.53 22.00 -2.99
N ARG A 184 -2.26 22.56 -3.95
CA ARG A 184 -1.65 23.36 -5.02
C ARG A 184 -0.89 24.56 -4.46
N GLY A 185 0.38 24.67 -4.86
CA GLY A 185 1.25 25.76 -4.41
C GLY A 185 1.94 25.52 -3.07
N SER A 186 1.63 24.45 -2.35
CA SER A 186 2.25 24.12 -1.06
C SER A 186 3.67 23.56 -1.14
N GLY A 187 4.13 23.17 -2.34
CA GLY A 187 5.38 22.43 -2.52
C GLY A 187 5.29 20.93 -2.22
N VAL A 188 4.10 20.42 -1.87
CA VAL A 188 3.85 19.01 -1.56
C VAL A 188 3.12 18.32 -2.72
N ASP A 189 3.63 17.19 -3.18
CA ASP A 189 3.00 16.37 -4.20
C ASP A 189 2.20 15.20 -3.59
N VAL A 190 1.14 14.80 -4.29
CA VAL A 190 0.38 13.58 -4.02
C VAL A 190 0.36 12.74 -5.29
N SER A 191 0.72 11.47 -5.18
CA SER A 191 0.67 10.48 -6.24
C SER A 191 -0.15 9.27 -5.85
N LEU A 192 -0.70 8.62 -6.85
CA LEU A 192 -1.50 7.42 -6.76
C LEU A 192 -0.85 6.33 -7.60
N ILE A 193 -0.61 5.17 -6.99
CA ILE A 193 -0.12 3.99 -7.70
C ILE A 193 -1.25 2.95 -7.71
N SER A 194 -1.64 2.52 -8.90
CA SER A 194 -2.75 1.58 -9.11
C SER A 194 -2.22 0.30 -9.78
N PRO A 195 -1.70 -0.67 -9.01
CA PRO A 195 -1.26 -1.95 -9.57
C PRO A 195 -2.45 -2.86 -9.92
N VAL A 196 -2.22 -3.82 -10.83
CA VAL A 196 -3.01 -5.07 -10.92
C VAL A 196 -2.69 -5.97 -9.72
N ALA A 197 -3.16 -7.22 -9.74
CA ALA A 197 -2.73 -8.22 -8.77
C ALA A 197 -1.20 -8.31 -8.71
N VAL A 198 -0.65 -8.33 -7.51
CA VAL A 198 0.81 -8.37 -7.27
C VAL A 198 1.14 -9.71 -6.63
N ASN A 199 2.29 -10.28 -7.00
CA ASN A 199 2.76 -11.55 -6.44
C ASN A 199 3.25 -11.35 -4.99
N THR A 200 2.30 -11.25 -4.08
CA THR A 200 2.46 -11.06 -2.64
C THR A 200 1.48 -11.98 -1.91
N GLU A 201 1.58 -12.07 -0.59
CA GLU A 201 0.60 -12.81 0.22
C GLU A 201 -0.84 -12.33 -0.02
N LEU A 202 -1.06 -11.03 -0.17
CA LEU A 202 -2.36 -10.45 -0.51
C LEU A 202 -2.88 -10.95 -1.87
N GLY A 203 -2.00 -11.21 -2.82
CA GLY A 203 -2.32 -11.73 -4.15
C GLY A 203 -2.30 -13.25 -4.29
N LEU A 204 -2.04 -14.00 -3.19
CA LEU A 204 -2.07 -15.47 -3.23
C LEU A 204 -3.47 -15.98 -3.58
N GLY A 205 -3.54 -17.10 -4.28
CA GLY A 205 -4.79 -17.78 -4.62
C GLY A 205 -5.70 -17.04 -5.60
N LEU A 206 -5.37 -15.82 -6.04
CA LEU A 206 -6.13 -15.12 -7.06
C LEU A 206 -6.03 -15.82 -8.40
N ALA A 207 -7.15 -15.93 -9.13
CA ALA A 207 -7.17 -16.49 -10.46
C ALA A 207 -6.33 -15.65 -11.45
N GLU A 208 -5.72 -16.31 -12.42
CA GLU A 208 -4.95 -15.64 -13.47
C GLU A 208 -5.87 -15.18 -14.61
N PRO A 209 -5.89 -13.88 -14.94
CA PRO A 209 -6.67 -13.39 -16.07
C PRO A 209 -6.08 -13.88 -17.39
N ARG A 210 -6.95 -14.11 -18.39
CA ARG A 210 -6.53 -14.56 -19.74
C ARG A 210 -5.62 -13.53 -20.43
N GLN A 211 -5.88 -12.26 -20.20
CA GLN A 211 -5.13 -11.18 -20.86
C GLN A 211 -3.80 -10.93 -20.14
N ARG A 212 -2.70 -11.00 -20.90
CA ARG A 212 -1.34 -10.83 -20.41
C ARG A 212 -1.10 -9.54 -19.62
N GLN A 213 -1.77 -8.46 -19.99
CA GLN A 213 -1.63 -7.13 -19.36
C GLN A 213 -2.24 -7.04 -17.96
N PHE A 214 -3.13 -7.98 -17.58
CA PHE A 214 -3.73 -8.06 -16.25
C PHE A 214 -3.10 -9.14 -15.38
N ARG A 215 -2.11 -9.88 -15.89
CA ARG A 215 -1.39 -10.88 -15.09
C ARG A 215 -0.70 -10.24 -13.91
N LYS A 216 -0.48 -11.03 -12.86
CA LYS A 216 0.23 -10.60 -11.66
C LYS A 216 1.57 -9.98 -12.03
N VAL A 217 1.90 -8.90 -11.35
CA VAL A 217 3.21 -8.24 -11.44
C VAL A 217 4.03 -8.54 -10.17
N GLU A 218 5.34 -8.44 -10.28
CA GLU A 218 6.21 -8.60 -9.12
C GLU A 218 6.21 -7.33 -8.25
N PRO A 219 6.35 -7.44 -6.91
CA PRO A 219 6.44 -6.29 -6.00
C PRO A 219 7.50 -5.28 -6.42
N GLN A 220 8.62 -5.75 -6.98
CA GLN A 220 9.70 -4.88 -7.47
C GLN A 220 9.24 -3.95 -8.60
N GLN A 221 8.35 -4.40 -9.49
CA GLN A 221 7.82 -3.55 -10.58
C GLN A 221 6.98 -2.39 -10.02
N VAL A 222 6.26 -2.61 -8.92
CA VAL A 222 5.51 -1.55 -8.22
C VAL A 222 6.49 -0.59 -7.54
N ALA A 223 7.50 -1.11 -6.86
CA ALA A 223 8.54 -0.32 -6.21
C ALA A 223 9.30 0.57 -7.22
N ASP A 224 9.65 0.03 -8.39
CA ASP A 224 10.31 0.79 -9.46
C ASP A 224 9.41 1.90 -10.00
N ALA A 225 8.10 1.64 -10.13
CA ALA A 225 7.13 2.66 -10.53
C ALA A 225 7.01 3.78 -9.48
N ILE A 226 7.07 3.45 -8.19
CA ILE A 226 7.10 4.43 -7.08
C ILE A 226 8.36 5.28 -7.19
N VAL A 227 9.55 4.68 -7.32
CA VAL A 227 10.82 5.42 -7.48
C VAL A 227 10.77 6.37 -8.68
N GLN A 228 10.27 5.91 -9.82
CA GLN A 228 10.13 6.77 -11.01
C GLN A 228 9.15 7.91 -10.78
N THR A 229 8.07 7.66 -10.03
CA THR A 229 7.06 8.67 -9.68
C THR A 229 7.62 9.73 -8.74
N LEU A 230 8.47 9.36 -7.81
CA LEU A 230 9.15 10.32 -6.91
C LEU A 230 10.16 11.18 -7.67
N ARG A 231 10.90 10.59 -8.62
CA ARG A 231 11.86 11.32 -9.46
C ARG A 231 11.18 12.31 -10.41
N VAL A 232 10.09 11.88 -11.03
CA VAL A 232 9.31 12.70 -11.96
C VAL A 232 7.83 12.62 -11.54
N PRO A 233 7.36 13.53 -10.67
CA PRO A 233 6.02 13.46 -10.09
C PRO A 233 4.92 13.32 -11.13
N LYS A 234 4.14 12.26 -10.99
CA LYS A 234 2.93 11.98 -11.75
C LYS A 234 1.82 11.61 -10.78
N PHE A 235 0.61 12.10 -11.04
CA PHE A 235 -0.50 11.86 -10.12
C PHE A 235 -1.00 10.42 -10.19
N ASP A 236 -1.39 9.94 -11.35
CA ASP A 236 -2.04 8.64 -11.55
C ASP A 236 -1.12 7.72 -12.36
N VAL A 237 -0.64 6.66 -11.71
CA VAL A 237 0.34 5.72 -12.26
C VAL A 237 -0.18 4.31 -12.18
N HIS A 238 -0.27 3.66 -13.33
CA HIS A 238 -0.70 2.27 -13.47
C HIS A 238 0.50 1.33 -13.50
N VAL A 239 0.34 0.17 -12.91
CA VAL A 239 1.34 -0.91 -12.99
C VAL A 239 0.64 -2.19 -13.42
N PRO A 240 0.89 -2.64 -14.65
CA PRO A 240 1.78 -2.08 -15.68
C PRO A 240 1.22 -0.83 -16.38
N LYS A 241 2.10 -0.01 -16.95
CA LYS A 241 1.77 1.31 -17.54
C LYS A 241 0.76 1.26 -18.69
N GLN A 242 0.69 0.16 -19.42
CA GLN A 242 -0.19 -0.04 -20.57
C GLN A 242 -1.69 0.09 -20.20
N LEU A 243 -2.03 -0.18 -18.95
CA LEU A 243 -3.41 -0.09 -18.46
C LEU A 243 -3.98 1.33 -18.46
N SER A 244 -3.14 2.36 -18.49
CA SER A 244 -3.61 3.75 -18.56
C SER A 244 -4.41 4.05 -19.83
N ILE A 245 -4.11 3.36 -20.93
CA ILE A 245 -4.82 3.52 -22.20
C ILE A 245 -6.14 2.77 -22.17
N SER A 246 -6.13 1.50 -21.75
CA SER A 246 -7.33 0.68 -21.66
C SER A 246 -8.37 1.27 -20.71
N GLU A 247 -7.96 1.84 -19.59
CA GLU A 247 -8.85 2.52 -18.64
C GLU A 247 -9.53 3.75 -19.28
N ARG A 248 -8.77 4.59 -19.98
CA ARG A 248 -9.35 5.76 -20.67
C ARG A 248 -10.36 5.36 -21.71
N MET A 249 -10.10 4.30 -22.45
CA MET A 249 -11.05 3.76 -23.43
C MET A 249 -12.29 3.14 -22.75
N SER A 250 -12.10 2.37 -21.69
CA SER A 250 -13.20 1.79 -20.91
C SER A 250 -14.12 2.87 -20.34
N ALA A 251 -13.57 3.97 -19.81
CA ALA A 251 -14.36 5.07 -19.25
C ALA A 251 -15.30 5.75 -20.27
N LEU A 252 -15.06 5.59 -21.57
CA LEU A 252 -15.92 6.11 -22.65
C LEU A 252 -16.98 5.10 -23.13
N MET A 253 -16.90 3.86 -22.65
CA MET A 253 -17.84 2.81 -23.07
C MET A 253 -19.08 2.79 -22.18
N PRO A 254 -20.29 2.52 -22.75
CA PRO A 254 -21.47 2.23 -21.95
C PRO A 254 -21.23 1.04 -21.01
N ILE A 255 -21.86 1.04 -19.83
CA ILE A 255 -21.65 0.03 -18.79
C ILE A 255 -21.90 -1.41 -19.29
N GLY A 256 -22.94 -1.62 -20.09
CA GLY A 256 -23.23 -2.95 -20.65
C GLY A 256 -22.15 -3.49 -21.61
N VAL A 257 -21.40 -2.60 -22.27
CA VAL A 257 -20.24 -2.97 -23.09
C VAL A 257 -19.06 -3.35 -22.19
N GLN A 258 -18.83 -2.58 -21.11
CA GLN A 258 -17.80 -2.88 -20.12
C GLN A 258 -18.05 -4.26 -19.48
N ASP A 259 -19.29 -4.55 -19.04
CA ASP A 259 -19.68 -5.82 -18.44
C ASP A 259 -19.50 -6.99 -19.42
N SER A 260 -19.85 -6.80 -20.68
CA SER A 260 -19.68 -7.82 -21.71
C SER A 260 -18.20 -8.12 -21.96
N LEU A 261 -17.38 -7.08 -22.00
CA LEU A 261 -15.93 -7.21 -22.17
C LEU A 261 -15.29 -7.88 -20.94
N SER A 262 -15.71 -7.54 -19.73
CA SER A 262 -15.24 -8.13 -18.47
C SER A 262 -15.48 -9.64 -18.46
N ARG A 263 -16.68 -10.09 -18.84
CA ARG A 263 -17.02 -11.52 -18.97
C ARG A 263 -16.18 -12.22 -20.03
N LEU A 264 -16.04 -11.60 -21.21
CA LEU A 264 -15.28 -12.17 -22.33
C LEU A 264 -13.78 -12.35 -21.97
N THR A 265 -13.23 -11.42 -21.20
CA THR A 265 -11.82 -11.41 -20.78
C THR A 265 -11.56 -12.21 -19.51
N ASN A 266 -12.61 -12.73 -18.88
CA ASN A 266 -12.55 -13.42 -17.59
C ASN A 266 -11.99 -12.54 -16.46
N ALA A 267 -12.18 -11.21 -16.56
CA ALA A 267 -11.72 -10.29 -15.51
C ALA A 267 -12.52 -10.49 -14.21
N ASP A 268 -13.80 -10.84 -14.31
CA ASP A 268 -14.67 -11.10 -13.16
C ASP A 268 -14.23 -12.32 -12.32
N ALA A 269 -13.44 -13.23 -12.90
CA ALA A 269 -12.96 -14.43 -12.19
C ALA A 269 -11.82 -14.14 -11.22
N VAL A 270 -11.12 -13.02 -11.35
CA VAL A 270 -9.87 -12.72 -10.59
C VAL A 270 -10.08 -12.80 -9.09
N LEU A 271 -11.19 -12.24 -8.57
CA LEU A 271 -11.54 -12.28 -7.15
C LEU A 271 -12.68 -13.26 -6.81
N SER A 272 -13.42 -13.76 -7.79
CA SER A 272 -14.54 -14.68 -7.56
C SER A 272 -14.14 -16.16 -7.65
N GLN A 273 -13.03 -16.48 -8.31
CA GLN A 273 -12.49 -17.85 -8.43
C GLN A 273 -11.15 -17.92 -7.71
N VAL A 274 -11.21 -18.05 -6.40
CA VAL A 274 -10.03 -17.97 -5.53
C VAL A 274 -9.73 -19.32 -4.92
N ASP A 275 -8.44 -19.67 -4.84
CA ASP A 275 -7.97 -20.81 -4.05
C ASP A 275 -7.99 -20.41 -2.56
N THR A 276 -9.07 -20.78 -1.86
CA THR A 276 -9.27 -20.50 -0.44
C THR A 276 -8.23 -21.17 0.44
N GLY A 277 -7.73 -22.36 0.04
CA GLY A 277 -6.68 -23.07 0.79
C GLY A 277 -5.36 -22.30 0.78
N ALA A 278 -4.95 -21.80 -0.39
CA ALA A 278 -3.74 -20.98 -0.50
C ALA A 278 -3.84 -19.66 0.27
N ARG A 279 -5.07 -19.11 0.46
CA ARG A 279 -5.31 -17.86 1.18
C ARG A 279 -5.54 -18.01 2.68
N ALA A 280 -5.81 -19.19 3.21
CA ALA A 280 -6.26 -19.41 4.59
C ALA A 280 -5.38 -18.69 5.63
N ALA A 281 -4.06 -18.80 5.51
CA ALA A 281 -3.13 -18.13 6.41
C ALA A 281 -3.17 -16.59 6.28
N TYR A 282 -3.38 -16.08 5.09
CA TYR A 282 -3.54 -14.62 4.86
C TYR A 282 -4.86 -14.12 5.45
N GLU A 283 -5.98 -14.81 5.17
CA GLU A 283 -7.32 -14.43 5.67
C GLU A 283 -7.34 -14.42 7.21
N LEU A 284 -6.74 -15.42 7.85
CA LEU A 284 -6.61 -15.47 9.30
C LEU A 284 -5.83 -14.26 9.85
N ARG A 285 -4.72 -13.89 9.23
CA ARG A 285 -3.97 -12.68 9.63
C ARG A 285 -4.77 -11.41 9.40
N ALA A 286 -5.41 -11.28 8.24
CA ALA A 286 -6.23 -10.12 7.91
C ALA A 286 -7.40 -9.92 8.89
N ALA A 287 -7.98 -11.02 9.40
CA ALA A 287 -9.04 -10.98 10.40
C ALA A 287 -8.54 -10.59 11.80
N HIS A 288 -7.30 -10.92 12.17
CA HIS A 288 -6.81 -10.84 13.55
C HIS A 288 -5.54 -9.99 13.74
N SER A 289 -5.11 -9.19 12.75
CA SER A 289 -3.93 -8.33 12.89
C SER A 289 -4.22 -7.16 13.83
N GLU A 290 -4.10 -7.38 15.14
CA GLU A 290 -4.15 -6.35 16.18
C GLU A 290 -2.73 -6.02 16.66
N PRO A 291 -2.45 -4.75 17.02
CA PRO A 291 -1.15 -4.36 17.55
C PRO A 291 -0.81 -5.12 18.84
N GLY A 292 0.40 -5.64 18.92
CA GLY A 292 0.90 -6.26 20.14
C GLY A 292 0.46 -7.71 20.39
N LEU A 293 -0.33 -8.34 19.51
CA LEU A 293 -0.61 -9.76 19.60
C LEU A 293 0.53 -10.57 18.96
N PRO A 294 0.95 -11.70 19.57
CA PRO A 294 1.97 -12.57 19.01
C PRO A 294 1.55 -13.12 17.63
N PRO A 295 2.50 -13.51 16.77
CA PRO A 295 2.21 -14.02 15.44
C PRO A 295 1.22 -15.21 15.49
N ALA A 296 0.40 -15.36 14.46
CA ALA A 296 -0.69 -16.36 14.42
C ALA A 296 -0.21 -17.81 14.72
N SER A 297 1.06 -18.12 14.44
CA SER A 297 1.69 -19.40 14.79
C SER A 297 1.83 -19.64 16.31
N GLU A 298 1.93 -18.61 17.13
CA GLU A 298 2.03 -18.70 18.58
C GLU A 298 0.64 -18.65 19.25
N ARG A 299 -0.36 -18.01 18.61
CA ARG A 299 -1.75 -17.90 19.14
C ARG A 299 -2.48 -19.25 19.15
N ALA A 300 -2.17 -20.13 18.22
CA ALA A 300 -2.74 -21.48 18.17
C ALA A 300 -2.34 -22.36 19.37
N GLN A 301 -1.41 -21.91 20.21
CA GLN A 301 -0.92 -22.61 21.40
C GLN A 301 -1.43 -22.02 22.73
N ILE A 302 -2.20 -20.93 22.70
CA ILE A 302 -2.77 -20.34 23.93
C ILE A 302 -4.09 -21.07 24.24
N PRO A 303 -4.21 -21.78 25.39
CA PRO A 303 -5.46 -22.44 25.77
C PRO A 303 -6.56 -21.39 26.01
N GLU A 304 -7.79 -21.68 25.58
CA GLU A 304 -9.00 -20.83 25.72
C GLU A 304 -9.36 -20.37 27.16
N HIS A 305 -8.61 -20.77 28.17
CA HIS A 305 -8.88 -20.48 29.58
C HIS A 305 -8.26 -19.19 30.14
N ALA A 306 -7.55 -18.37 29.33
CA ALA A 306 -6.90 -17.14 29.80
C ALA A 306 -7.67 -15.85 29.43
N ALA A 307 -8.86 -15.97 28.86
CA ALA A 307 -9.71 -14.82 28.49
C ALA A 307 -11.01 -14.82 29.30
N ARG A 308 -10.91 -14.54 30.63
CA ARG A 308 -12.03 -14.09 31.47
C ARG A 308 -11.59 -12.93 32.33
#